data_0704ca136f8ef2e8327cd1669123ac5a
#
_entry.id   0704ca136f8ef2e8327cd1669123ac5a
#
_cell.length_a   1.000
_cell.length_b   1.000
_cell.length_c   1.000
_cell.angle_alpha   90.00
_cell.angle_beta   90.00
_cell.angle_gamma   90.00
#
_symmetry.space_group_name_H-M   'P 1'
#
loop_
_entity.id
_entity.type
_entity.pdbx_description
1 polymer ?
#
loop_
_entity_poly.entity_id
_entity_poly.type
_entity_poly.pdbx_seq_one_letter_code
_entity_poly.pdbx_strand_id
1 'polypeptide(L)'
;MKQSRTVLESKRYGVYNCQPTTPLLAAARQMAEEDIGCLVVVDDAGYLEGIVTRFDLVHACIAEPAWQTESVSRFMTSEVITVGLETTMFAVANLLMDRQIHRVVAVREENGRLRPFSVVSASDLVYHMIQDA
;
A
#
# COMPACT_ATOMS: atom_id res chain seq x y z
N MET A 1 19.05 -7.08 -9.36
CA MET A 1 17.63 -7.49 -9.46
C MET A 1 17.37 -8.06 -10.83
N LYS A 2 16.78 -9.24 -10.89
CA LYS A 2 16.49 -9.90 -12.18
C LYS A 2 15.41 -9.13 -12.92
N GLN A 3 15.65 -8.86 -14.22
CA GLN A 3 14.74 -8.04 -15.02
C GLN A 3 13.37 -8.70 -15.26
N SER A 4 13.31 -10.00 -15.30
CA SER A 4 12.07 -10.76 -15.57
C SER A 4 11.28 -11.13 -14.32
N ARG A 5 11.79 -10.88 -13.12
CA ARG A 5 11.09 -11.23 -11.89
C ARG A 5 9.80 -10.41 -11.76
N THR A 6 8.68 -11.11 -11.62
CA THR A 6 7.38 -10.46 -11.48
C THR A 6 7.04 -10.22 -10.02
N VAL A 7 6.04 -9.37 -9.80
CA VAL A 7 5.49 -9.13 -8.45
C VAL A 7 5.04 -10.45 -7.82
N LEU A 8 4.34 -11.29 -8.59
CA LEU A 8 3.87 -12.59 -8.09
C LEU A 8 5.02 -13.48 -7.65
N GLU A 9 6.10 -13.51 -8.43
CA GLU A 9 7.28 -14.33 -8.12
C GLU A 9 8.09 -13.79 -6.95
N SER A 10 7.96 -12.50 -6.64
CA SER A 10 8.70 -11.90 -5.53
C SER A 10 8.29 -12.46 -4.17
N LYS A 11 7.06 -12.95 -4.07
CA LYS A 11 6.49 -13.64 -2.89
C LYS A 11 6.63 -12.88 -1.57
N ARG A 12 6.68 -11.55 -1.62
CA ARG A 12 6.57 -10.76 -0.40
C ARG A 12 5.10 -10.50 -0.15
N TYR A 13 4.56 -11.25 0.80
CA TYR A 13 3.14 -11.28 1.05
C TYR A 13 2.70 -10.36 2.10
N GLY A 14 1.50 -10.22 2.02
CA GLY A 14 0.64 -9.78 3.05
C GLY A 14 0.20 -8.38 2.74
N VAL A 15 -1.09 -8.23 2.80
CA VAL A 15 -1.73 -6.94 2.75
C VAL A 15 -2.33 -6.74 4.10
N TYR A 16 -1.83 -5.75 4.84
CA TYR A 16 -2.50 -5.32 6.05
C TYR A 16 -3.58 -4.33 5.64
N ASN A 17 -4.80 -4.65 6.01
CA ASN A 17 -5.98 -3.91 5.58
C ASN A 17 -6.64 -3.17 6.71
N CYS A 18 -7.37 -2.11 6.35
CA CYS A 18 -8.38 -1.49 7.20
C CYS A 18 -9.57 -1.12 6.32
N GLN A 19 -10.61 -0.59 6.92
CA GLN A 19 -11.80 -0.14 6.21
C GLN A 19 -11.87 1.38 6.17
N PRO A 20 -12.66 1.97 5.26
CA PRO A 20 -12.83 3.42 5.22
C PRO A 20 -13.32 4.01 6.54
N THR A 21 -14.10 3.23 7.29
CA THR A 21 -14.66 3.66 8.58
C THR A 21 -13.74 3.42 9.77
N THR A 22 -12.60 2.78 9.57
CA THR A 22 -11.65 2.51 10.65
C THR A 22 -11.19 3.83 11.27
N PRO A 23 -11.24 3.97 12.61
CA PRO A 23 -10.70 5.16 13.27
C PRO A 23 -9.19 5.28 13.05
N LEU A 24 -8.72 6.51 12.84
CA LEU A 24 -7.30 6.73 12.59
C LEU A 24 -6.40 6.25 13.74
N LEU A 25 -6.86 6.31 14.98
CA LEU A 25 -6.09 5.76 16.09
C LEU A 25 -5.87 4.26 15.95
N ALA A 26 -6.90 3.52 15.52
CA ALA A 26 -6.78 2.07 15.28
C ALA A 26 -5.78 1.79 14.16
N ALA A 27 -5.84 2.56 13.07
CA ALA A 27 -4.89 2.44 11.96
C ALA A 27 -3.45 2.73 12.42
N ALA A 28 -3.27 3.78 13.21
CA ALA A 28 -1.95 4.14 13.74
C ALA A 28 -1.37 3.04 14.62
N ARG A 29 -2.19 2.46 15.49
CA ARG A 29 -1.76 1.36 16.36
C ARG A 29 -1.36 0.13 15.55
N GLN A 30 -2.14 -0.22 14.54
CA GLN A 30 -1.82 -1.35 13.67
C GLN A 30 -0.49 -1.13 12.94
N MET A 31 -0.26 0.05 12.40
CA MET A 31 1.00 0.37 11.73
C MET A 31 2.20 0.26 12.69
N ALA A 32 2.03 0.72 13.92
CA ALA A 32 3.09 0.65 14.92
C ALA A 32 3.37 -0.78 15.37
N GLU A 33 2.32 -1.56 15.63
CA GLU A 33 2.44 -2.94 16.09
C GLU A 33 3.07 -3.85 15.03
N GLU A 34 2.70 -3.65 13.77
CA GLU A 34 3.20 -4.46 12.64
C GLU A 34 4.46 -3.88 12.01
N ASP A 35 4.91 -2.71 12.47
CA ASP A 35 6.05 -1.98 11.90
C ASP A 35 5.94 -1.82 10.38
N ILE A 36 4.82 -1.28 9.93
CA ILE A 36 4.52 -1.07 8.51
C ILE A 36 4.21 0.40 8.25
N GLY A 37 4.48 0.83 7.01
CA GLY A 37 4.33 2.22 6.60
C GLY A 37 2.98 2.61 6.04
N CYS A 38 2.10 1.64 5.81
CA CYS A 38 0.79 1.91 5.25
C CYS A 38 -0.19 0.77 5.52
N LEU A 39 -1.48 1.09 5.38
CA LEU A 39 -2.55 0.10 5.33
C LEU A 39 -3.31 0.28 4.02
N VAL A 40 -3.68 -0.82 3.40
CA VAL A 40 -4.57 -0.80 2.25
C VAL A 40 -6.00 -0.67 2.77
N VAL A 41 -6.76 0.25 2.19
CA VAL A 41 -8.15 0.49 2.59
C VAL A 41 -9.05 -0.27 1.65
N VAL A 42 -9.85 -1.16 2.20
CA VAL A 42 -10.75 -2.03 1.42
C VAL A 42 -12.19 -1.90 1.90
N ASP A 43 -13.13 -2.20 1.00
CA ASP A 43 -14.54 -2.28 1.36
C ASP A 43 -14.85 -3.61 2.06
N ASP A 44 -16.12 -3.84 2.41
CA ASP A 44 -16.56 -5.05 3.11
C ASP A 44 -16.30 -6.32 2.31
N ALA A 45 -16.25 -6.24 0.99
CA ALA A 45 -15.96 -7.37 0.12
C ALA A 45 -14.45 -7.56 -0.12
N GLY A 46 -13.61 -6.68 0.39
CA GLY A 46 -12.16 -6.74 0.25
C GLY A 46 -11.60 -6.07 -0.98
N TYR A 47 -12.38 -5.25 -1.67
CA TYR A 47 -11.91 -4.51 -2.85
C TYR A 47 -11.28 -3.19 -2.46
N LEU A 48 -10.31 -2.77 -3.27
CA LEU A 48 -9.49 -1.59 -3.03
C LEU A 48 -10.32 -0.30 -3.04
N GLU A 49 -10.18 0.48 -1.98
CA GLU A 49 -10.78 1.81 -1.85
C GLU A 49 -9.72 2.90 -1.78
N GLY A 50 -8.56 2.61 -1.20
CA GLY A 50 -7.51 3.59 -1.02
C GLY A 50 -6.31 3.03 -0.27
N ILE A 51 -5.44 3.93 0.15
CA ILE A 51 -4.28 3.61 0.98
C ILE A 51 -4.10 4.73 2.01
N VAL A 52 -3.76 4.35 3.23
CA VAL A 52 -3.42 5.30 4.29
C VAL A 52 -1.99 5.05 4.75
N THR A 53 -1.20 6.10 4.85
CA THR A 53 0.23 6.03 5.16
C THR A 53 0.55 6.74 6.47
N ARG A 54 1.80 6.58 6.94
CA ARG A 54 2.30 7.32 8.10
C ARG A 54 2.17 8.84 7.90
N PHE A 55 2.43 9.33 6.69
CA PHE A 55 2.26 10.76 6.39
C PHE A 55 0.83 11.21 6.52
N ASP A 56 -0.12 10.39 6.10
CA ASP A 56 -1.54 10.72 6.26
C ASP A 56 -1.92 10.85 7.75
N LEU A 57 -1.36 9.97 8.59
CA LEU A 57 -1.58 10.04 10.05
C LEU A 57 -0.99 11.31 10.66
N VAL A 58 0.24 11.67 10.24
CA VAL A 58 0.88 12.90 10.70
C VAL A 58 0.09 14.12 10.27
N HIS A 59 -0.36 14.13 9.01
CA HIS A 59 -1.22 15.19 8.48
C HIS A 59 -2.51 15.33 9.31
N ALA A 60 -3.17 14.22 9.59
CA ALA A 60 -4.40 14.22 10.38
C ALA A 60 -4.16 14.77 11.78
N CYS A 61 -3.08 14.36 12.41
CA CYS A 61 -2.72 14.81 13.75
C CYS A 61 -2.54 16.35 13.82
N ILE A 62 -1.97 16.94 12.78
CA ILE A 62 -1.77 18.38 12.70
C ILE A 62 -3.08 19.10 12.37
N ALA A 63 -3.86 18.55 11.43
CA ALA A 63 -5.03 19.21 10.88
C ALA A 63 -6.26 19.12 11.76
N GLU A 64 -6.37 18.10 12.63
CA GLU A 64 -7.57 17.82 13.37
C GLU A 64 -7.26 17.48 14.82
N PRO A 65 -7.67 18.31 15.79
CA PRO A 65 -7.43 18.03 17.21
C PRO A 65 -8.01 16.70 17.68
N ALA A 66 -9.14 16.28 17.12
CA ALA A 66 -9.79 15.01 17.45
C ALA A 66 -9.49 13.92 16.42
N TRP A 67 -8.27 13.91 15.85
CA TRP A 67 -7.90 12.99 14.78
C TRP A 67 -8.11 11.51 15.14
N GLN A 68 -8.03 11.16 16.42
CA GLN A 68 -8.10 9.76 16.87
C GLN A 68 -9.41 9.07 16.47
N THR A 69 -10.51 9.82 16.47
CA THR A 69 -11.83 9.30 16.13
C THR A 69 -12.26 9.56 14.70
N GLU A 70 -11.44 10.29 13.94
CA GLU A 70 -11.71 10.51 12.51
C GLU A 70 -11.57 9.22 11.72
N SER A 71 -12.39 9.08 10.69
CA SER A 71 -12.32 7.91 9.81
C SER A 71 -11.11 7.98 8.87
N VAL A 72 -10.53 6.82 8.59
CA VAL A 72 -9.46 6.67 7.60
C VAL A 72 -9.84 7.30 6.27
N SER A 73 -11.09 7.15 5.83
CA SER A 73 -11.56 7.67 4.53
C SER A 73 -11.35 9.17 4.38
N ARG A 74 -11.31 9.92 5.47
CA ARG A 74 -11.11 11.37 5.41
C ARG A 74 -9.68 11.76 5.01
N PHE A 75 -8.70 10.91 5.33
CA PHE A 75 -7.28 11.24 5.14
C PHE A 75 -6.54 10.29 4.19
N MET A 76 -7.18 9.20 3.75
CA MET A 76 -6.57 8.26 2.83
C MET A 76 -6.38 8.86 1.44
N THR A 77 -5.48 8.26 0.65
CA THR A 77 -5.36 8.53 -0.78
C THR A 77 -6.28 7.56 -1.52
N SER A 78 -7.23 8.08 -2.30
CA SER A 78 -8.16 7.25 -3.10
C SER A 78 -7.59 6.87 -4.45
N GLU A 79 -6.75 7.73 -5.05
CA GLU A 79 -6.12 7.47 -6.34
C GLU A 79 -4.83 6.69 -6.14
N VAL A 80 -4.97 5.39 -5.91
CA VAL A 80 -3.84 4.50 -5.66
C VAL A 80 -3.23 4.07 -7.00
N ILE A 81 -1.91 4.15 -7.08
CA ILE A 81 -1.19 3.59 -8.24
C ILE A 81 -1.11 2.09 -8.06
N THR A 82 -1.67 1.36 -9.02
CA THR A 82 -1.76 -0.10 -8.98
C THR A 82 -0.98 -0.74 -10.11
N VAL A 83 -0.56 -1.98 -9.88
CA VAL A 83 0.08 -2.84 -10.89
C VAL A 83 -0.55 -4.23 -10.83
N GLY A 84 -0.48 -4.96 -11.95
CA GLY A 84 -0.90 -6.35 -11.96
C GLY A 84 0.17 -7.28 -11.39
N LEU A 85 -0.20 -8.53 -11.12
CA LEU A 85 0.71 -9.51 -10.53
C LEU A 85 1.85 -9.92 -11.47
N GLU A 86 1.63 -9.77 -12.78
CA GLU A 86 2.62 -10.12 -13.81
C GLU A 86 3.58 -8.96 -14.13
N THR A 87 3.35 -7.79 -13.56
CA THR A 87 4.26 -6.66 -13.70
C THR A 87 5.60 -7.03 -13.10
N THR A 88 6.68 -6.72 -13.82
CA THR A 88 8.03 -7.03 -13.34
C THR A 88 8.42 -6.05 -12.22
N MET A 89 9.28 -6.51 -11.33
CA MET A 89 9.83 -5.64 -10.28
C MET A 89 10.62 -4.48 -10.89
N PHE A 90 11.25 -4.72 -12.05
CA PHE A 90 11.95 -3.65 -12.78
C PHE A 90 11.00 -2.57 -13.28
N ALA A 91 9.83 -2.97 -13.79
CA ALA A 91 8.79 -2.02 -14.20
C ALA A 91 8.24 -1.23 -13.01
N VAL A 92 8.08 -1.90 -11.85
CA VAL A 92 7.70 -1.20 -10.61
C VAL A 92 8.75 -0.17 -10.24
N ALA A 93 10.04 -0.53 -10.29
CA ALA A 93 11.11 0.40 -9.97
C ALA A 93 11.05 1.66 -10.85
N ASN A 94 10.87 1.48 -12.16
CA ASN A 94 10.73 2.62 -13.07
C ASN A 94 9.51 3.47 -12.73
N LEU A 95 8.40 2.84 -12.40
CA LEU A 95 7.16 3.55 -12.04
C LEU A 95 7.34 4.39 -10.77
N LEU A 96 8.01 3.85 -9.75
CA LEU A 96 8.29 4.60 -8.52
C LEU A 96 9.14 5.84 -8.82
N MET A 97 10.14 5.70 -9.67
CA MET A 97 11.01 6.81 -10.03
C MET A 97 10.28 7.85 -10.87
N ASP A 98 9.54 7.41 -11.89
CA ASP A 98 8.82 8.29 -12.81
C ASP A 98 7.73 9.08 -12.12
N ARG A 99 7.02 8.46 -11.19
CA ARG A 99 5.91 9.08 -10.46
C ARG A 99 6.33 9.71 -9.15
N GLN A 100 7.60 9.55 -8.74
CA GLN A 100 8.13 10.05 -7.47
C GLN A 100 7.29 9.58 -6.29
N ILE A 101 6.97 8.28 -6.28
CA ILE A 101 6.21 7.62 -5.23
C ILE A 101 7.06 6.54 -4.58
N HIS A 102 6.65 6.07 -3.41
CA HIS A 102 7.43 5.12 -2.61
C HIS A 102 6.90 3.70 -2.67
N ARG A 103 5.68 3.50 -3.16
CA ARG A 103 5.02 2.19 -3.17
C ARG A 103 3.88 2.16 -4.18
N VAL A 104 3.55 0.95 -4.60
CA VAL A 104 2.37 0.66 -5.43
C VAL A 104 1.61 -0.50 -4.80
N VAL A 105 0.34 -0.63 -5.13
CA VAL A 105 -0.47 -1.77 -4.70
C VAL A 105 -0.60 -2.74 -5.87
N ALA A 106 -0.17 -3.98 -5.67
CA ALA A 106 -0.37 -5.04 -6.64
C ALA A 106 -1.78 -5.60 -6.46
N VAL A 107 -2.51 -5.72 -7.56
CA VAL A 107 -3.92 -6.06 -7.54
C VAL A 107 -4.23 -7.19 -8.51
N ARG A 108 -5.32 -7.89 -8.23
CA ARG A 108 -5.98 -8.81 -9.15
C ARG A 108 -7.34 -8.23 -9.49
N GLU A 109 -7.69 -8.24 -10.77
CA GLU A 109 -9.02 -7.82 -11.20
C GLU A 109 -10.01 -8.96 -11.02
N GLU A 110 -11.13 -8.66 -10.36
CA GLU A 110 -12.23 -9.60 -10.14
C GLU A 110 -13.55 -8.86 -10.35
N ASN A 111 -14.35 -9.31 -11.29
CA ASN A 111 -15.66 -8.73 -11.56
C ASN A 111 -15.63 -7.22 -11.83
N GLY A 112 -14.59 -6.75 -12.51
CA GLY A 112 -14.40 -5.34 -12.82
C GLY A 112 -13.91 -4.49 -11.63
N ARG A 113 -13.55 -5.12 -10.52
CA ARG A 113 -13.04 -4.45 -9.32
C ARG A 113 -11.63 -4.96 -8.98
N LEU A 114 -10.91 -4.20 -8.17
CA LEU A 114 -9.51 -4.51 -7.85
C LEU A 114 -9.39 -5.09 -6.45
N ARG A 115 -8.88 -6.32 -6.37
CA ARG A 115 -8.57 -6.95 -5.09
C ARG A 115 -7.09 -6.79 -4.78
N PRO A 116 -6.71 -6.16 -3.67
CA PRO A 116 -5.32 -6.02 -3.30
C PRO A 116 -4.67 -7.38 -3.01
N PHE A 117 -3.46 -7.54 -3.51
CA PHE A 117 -2.66 -8.75 -3.30
C PHE A 117 -1.44 -8.46 -2.43
N SER A 118 -0.70 -7.39 -2.73
CA SER A 118 0.46 -6.99 -1.94
C SER A 118 0.75 -5.51 -2.15
N VAL A 119 1.55 -4.95 -1.26
CA VAL A 119 2.14 -3.62 -1.43
C VAL A 119 3.60 -3.82 -1.78
N VAL A 120 4.04 -3.20 -2.87
CA VAL A 120 5.45 -3.25 -3.30
C VAL A 120 6.05 -1.87 -3.07
N SER A 121 7.07 -1.82 -2.23
CA SER A 121 7.73 -0.56 -1.84
C SER A 121 9.17 -0.54 -2.30
N ALA A 122 9.81 0.62 -2.17
CA ALA A 122 11.23 0.75 -2.45
C ALA A 122 12.07 -0.22 -1.61
N SER A 123 11.68 -0.50 -0.37
CA SER A 123 12.41 -1.44 0.47
C SER A 123 12.34 -2.88 -0.08
N ASP A 124 11.23 -3.26 -0.69
CA ASP A 124 11.12 -4.56 -1.36
C ASP A 124 12.07 -4.66 -2.54
N LEU A 125 12.19 -3.58 -3.31
CA LEU A 125 13.11 -3.53 -4.45
C LEU A 125 14.56 -3.66 -3.97
N VAL A 126 14.94 -2.95 -2.92
CA VAL A 126 16.28 -3.04 -2.36
C VAL A 126 16.58 -4.45 -1.87
N TYR A 127 15.60 -5.10 -1.23
CA TYR A 127 15.74 -6.50 -0.82
C TYR A 127 16.12 -7.40 -2.01
N HIS A 128 15.39 -7.28 -3.12
CA HIS A 128 15.66 -8.09 -4.31
C HIS A 128 16.96 -7.71 -5.01
N MET A 129 17.35 -6.44 -4.97
CA MET A 129 18.65 -6.01 -5.47
C MET A 129 19.79 -6.74 -4.75
N ILE A 130 19.67 -6.88 -3.43
CA ILE A 130 20.69 -7.56 -2.62
C ILE A 130 20.69 -9.06 -2.91
N GLN A 131 19.51 -9.67 -3.01
CA GLN A 131 19.40 -11.11 -3.27
C GLN A 131 19.99 -11.50 -4.63
N ASP A 132 19.84 -10.65 -5.63
CA ASP A 132 20.25 -10.91 -7.01
C ASP A 132 21.63 -10.32 -7.34
N ALA A 133 22.31 -9.74 -6.35
CA ALA A 133 23.63 -9.14 -6.56
C ALA A 133 24.74 -10.19 -6.71
#